data_2b3dc32377a99a35252c559ba752bb71
#
_entry.id   2b3dc32377a99a35252c559ba752bb71
#
_cell.length_a   1.000
_cell.length_b   1.000
_cell.length_c   1.000
_cell.angle_alpha   90.00
_cell.angle_beta   90.00
_cell.angle_gamma   90.00
#
_symmetry.space_group_name_H-M   'P 1'
#
loop_
_entity.id
_entity.type
_entity.pdbx_description
1 polymer ?
#
loop_
_entity_poly.entity_id
_entity_poly.type
_entity_poly.pdbx_seq_one_letter_code
_entity_poly.pdbx_strand_id
1 'polypeptide(L)'
;MYKRQLFTLLLNVRREIFAEQLGEEPARDTACFDLFNAYLRSGAATQLEMLHRFTDLCAETCRQREENETHSTQAIIKRINRYIEDNVENYDLSLTALARMTGFNPSYLSRFYRINTGKKLSDQIDEAKLQHAKKLIAQGELVKNVAERTGFASPSAFILFFKRNTGVTPRQYFESENKS
;
A
#
# COMPACT_ATOMS: atom_id res chain seq x y z
N MET A 1 38.40 -27.66 12.24
CA MET A 1 38.68 -26.64 11.18
C MET A 1 37.47 -26.41 10.28
N TYR A 2 36.78 -27.41 9.79
CA TYR A 2 35.63 -27.32 8.87
C TYR A 2 34.37 -26.56 9.44
N LYS A 3 34.08 -26.70 10.74
CA LYS A 3 32.90 -26.06 11.35
C LYS A 3 32.91 -24.54 11.24
N ARG A 4 34.05 -23.88 11.45
CA ARG A 4 34.19 -22.42 11.30
C ARG A 4 34.07 -21.96 9.84
N GLN A 5 34.62 -22.74 8.89
CA GLN A 5 34.54 -22.43 7.47
C GLN A 5 33.10 -22.51 6.96
N LEU A 6 32.35 -23.55 7.34
CA LEU A 6 30.95 -23.70 7.00
C LEU A 6 30.11 -22.52 7.55
N PHE A 7 30.32 -22.16 8.82
CA PHE A 7 29.60 -21.03 9.41
C PHE A 7 29.90 -19.70 8.71
N THR A 8 31.15 -19.43 8.38
CA THR A 8 31.54 -18.23 7.63
C THR A 8 30.88 -18.19 6.25
N LEU A 9 30.81 -19.33 5.55
CA LEU A 9 30.13 -19.45 4.26
C LEU A 9 28.64 -19.15 4.40
N LEU A 10 27.96 -19.76 5.39
CA LEU A 10 26.54 -19.55 5.65
C LEU A 10 26.22 -18.10 6.02
N LEU A 11 27.06 -17.46 6.82
CA LEU A 11 26.95 -16.02 7.15
C LEU A 11 27.08 -15.14 5.91
N ASN A 12 28.05 -15.43 5.04
CA ASN A 12 28.24 -14.68 3.80
C ASN A 12 27.04 -14.82 2.86
N VAL A 13 26.55 -16.04 2.67
CA VAL A 13 25.34 -16.29 1.85
C VAL A 13 24.15 -15.54 2.40
N ARG A 14 23.90 -15.61 3.71
CA ARG A 14 22.80 -14.88 4.32
C ARG A 14 22.96 -13.35 4.19
N ARG A 15 24.17 -12.84 4.36
CA ARG A 15 24.45 -11.41 4.19
C ARG A 15 24.22 -10.93 2.77
N GLU A 16 24.59 -11.73 1.76
CA GLU A 16 24.32 -11.37 0.34
C GLU A 16 22.84 -11.38 0.00
N ILE A 17 22.09 -12.38 0.53
CA ILE A 17 20.64 -12.47 0.31
C ILE A 17 19.88 -11.35 1.01
N PHE A 18 20.33 -10.93 2.20
CA PHE A 18 19.60 -9.99 3.07
C PHE A 18 20.40 -8.71 3.39
N ALA A 19 21.28 -8.28 2.48
CA ALA A 19 22.17 -7.13 2.69
C ALA A 19 21.43 -5.86 3.12
N GLU A 20 20.24 -5.60 2.57
CA GLU A 20 19.44 -4.44 2.91
C GLU A 20 18.81 -4.48 4.31
N GLN A 21 18.64 -5.68 4.88
CA GLN A 21 18.00 -5.86 6.19
C GLN A 21 18.98 -5.98 7.35
N LEU A 22 20.16 -6.55 7.11
CA LEU A 22 21.13 -6.83 8.16
C LEU A 22 22.02 -5.63 8.50
N GLY A 23 21.99 -4.55 7.67
CA GLY A 23 22.86 -3.38 7.81
C GLY A 23 24.34 -3.73 7.57
N GLU A 24 25.21 -2.72 7.67
CA GLU A 24 26.65 -2.87 7.39
C GLU A 24 27.44 -3.66 8.44
N GLU A 25 26.88 -3.89 9.64
CA GLU A 25 27.60 -4.61 10.71
C GLU A 25 27.16 -6.06 10.86
N PRO A 26 27.96 -7.03 10.40
CA PRO A 26 27.69 -8.48 10.59
C PRO A 26 27.68 -8.93 12.04
N ALA A 27 28.17 -8.10 12.97
CA ALA A 27 28.23 -8.39 14.41
C ALA A 27 26.86 -8.38 15.13
N ARG A 28 25.78 -7.91 14.45
CA ARG A 28 24.44 -7.84 15.04
C ARG A 28 23.46 -8.93 14.59
N ASP A 29 23.90 -9.87 13.78
CA ASP A 29 23.08 -11.04 13.47
C ASP A 29 23.10 -12.05 14.62
N THR A 30 22.43 -11.67 15.71
CA THR A 30 22.34 -12.44 16.95
C THR A 30 21.81 -13.85 16.69
N ALA A 31 20.82 -14.02 15.81
CA ALA A 31 20.20 -15.30 15.53
C ALA A 31 21.17 -16.30 14.87
N CYS A 32 21.97 -15.86 13.89
CA CYS A 32 23.01 -16.71 13.31
C CYS A 32 24.15 -17.01 14.30
N PHE A 33 24.50 -16.03 15.14
CA PHE A 33 25.53 -16.21 16.14
C PHE A 33 25.10 -17.18 17.25
N ASP A 34 23.86 -17.11 17.69
CA ASP A 34 23.26 -18.03 18.66
C ASP A 34 23.14 -19.43 18.12
N LEU A 35 22.75 -19.59 16.85
CA LEU A 35 22.73 -20.88 16.16
C LEU A 35 24.14 -21.51 16.12
N PHE A 36 25.16 -20.72 15.81
CA PHE A 36 26.54 -21.19 15.78
C PHE A 36 27.05 -21.59 17.16
N ASN A 37 26.76 -20.78 18.20
CA ASN A 37 27.14 -21.09 19.56
C ASN A 37 26.44 -22.36 20.08
N ALA A 38 25.15 -22.53 19.76
CA ALA A 38 24.43 -23.75 20.07
C ALA A 38 25.05 -24.98 19.38
N TYR A 39 25.44 -24.86 18.10
CA TYR A 39 26.12 -25.91 17.36
C TYR A 39 27.49 -26.25 17.94
N LEU A 40 28.27 -25.27 18.39
CA LEU A 40 29.57 -25.52 19.04
C LEU A 40 29.43 -26.25 20.38
N ARG A 41 28.39 -25.96 21.15
CA ARG A 41 28.09 -26.55 22.47
C ARG A 41 27.49 -27.94 22.37
N SER A 42 26.69 -28.21 21.33
CA SER A 42 26.11 -29.53 21.10
C SER A 42 27.17 -30.46 20.49
N GLY A 43 27.71 -31.33 21.26
CA GLY A 43 28.70 -32.31 20.82
C GLY A 43 28.21 -33.32 19.77
N ALA A 44 26.91 -33.30 19.43
CA ALA A 44 26.21 -34.29 18.61
C ALA A 44 25.53 -33.73 17.35
N ALA A 45 25.49 -32.40 17.15
CA ALA A 45 24.81 -31.85 15.96
C ALA A 45 25.61 -32.14 14.68
N THR A 46 25.01 -32.89 13.78
CA THR A 46 25.56 -33.16 12.44
C THR A 46 25.55 -31.87 11.59
N GLN A 47 26.45 -31.82 10.60
CA GLN A 47 26.43 -30.70 9.62
C GLN A 47 25.07 -30.55 8.96
N LEU A 48 24.35 -31.64 8.76
CA LEU A 48 23.00 -31.65 8.17
C LEU A 48 21.99 -30.93 9.06
N GLU A 49 22.01 -31.14 10.36
CA GLU A 49 21.13 -30.47 11.32
C GLU A 49 21.39 -28.97 11.38
N MET A 50 22.63 -28.54 11.32
CA MET A 50 22.99 -27.13 11.22
C MET A 50 22.48 -26.49 9.93
N LEU A 51 22.58 -27.17 8.80
CA LEU A 51 22.07 -26.72 7.51
C LEU A 51 20.53 -26.56 7.55
N HIS A 52 19.81 -27.53 8.10
CA HIS A 52 18.36 -27.44 8.26
C HIS A 52 17.96 -26.23 9.09
N ARG A 53 18.54 -26.03 10.27
CA ARG A 53 18.26 -24.88 11.10
C ARG A 53 18.60 -23.54 10.43
N PHE A 54 19.65 -23.51 9.63
CA PHE A 54 19.99 -22.31 8.87
C PHE A 54 18.98 -22.03 7.76
N THR A 55 18.51 -23.06 7.03
CA THR A 55 17.45 -22.88 6.02
C THR A 55 16.14 -22.43 6.64
N ASP A 56 15.78 -22.98 7.81
CA ASP A 56 14.59 -22.55 8.56
C ASP A 56 14.69 -21.07 8.96
N LEU A 57 15.86 -20.63 9.44
CA LEU A 57 16.11 -19.24 9.80
C LEU A 57 16.02 -18.30 8.60
N CYS A 58 16.54 -18.71 7.44
CA CYS A 58 16.41 -17.92 6.21
C CYS A 58 14.95 -17.85 5.73
N ALA A 59 14.22 -18.96 5.77
CA ALA A 59 12.81 -19.01 5.40
C ALA A 59 11.96 -18.10 6.31
N GLU A 60 12.21 -18.11 7.61
CA GLU A 60 11.52 -17.24 8.57
C GLU A 60 11.82 -15.75 8.30
N THR A 61 13.07 -15.41 7.99
CA THR A 61 13.47 -14.04 7.65
C THR A 61 12.77 -13.56 6.36
N CYS A 62 12.67 -14.43 5.33
CA CYS A 62 11.93 -14.14 4.11
C CYS A 62 10.44 -13.88 4.39
N ARG A 63 9.81 -14.74 5.19
CA ARG A 63 8.41 -14.63 5.58
C ARG A 63 8.12 -13.31 6.32
N GLN A 64 8.95 -12.95 7.29
CA GLN A 64 8.84 -11.70 8.03
C GLN A 64 9.00 -10.48 7.12
N ARG A 65 9.87 -10.56 6.11
CA ARG A 65 10.04 -9.51 5.11
C ARG A 65 8.77 -9.32 4.28
N GLU A 66 8.22 -10.41 3.74
CA GLU A 66 6.99 -10.37 2.94
C GLU A 66 5.81 -9.80 3.75
N GLU A 67 5.67 -10.20 5.01
CA GLU A 67 4.66 -9.67 5.92
C GLU A 67 4.84 -8.16 6.16
N ASN A 68 6.06 -7.70 6.45
CA ASN A 68 6.36 -6.29 6.67
C ASN A 68 6.15 -5.43 5.41
N GLU A 69 6.56 -5.90 4.24
CA GLU A 69 6.34 -5.22 2.96
C GLU A 69 4.84 -5.12 2.65
N THR A 70 4.08 -6.18 2.90
CA THR A 70 2.63 -6.21 2.73
C THR A 70 1.94 -5.23 3.70
N HIS A 71 2.33 -5.22 4.97
CA HIS A 71 1.80 -4.28 5.96
C HIS A 71 2.12 -2.82 5.59
N SER A 72 3.34 -2.53 5.16
CA SER A 72 3.75 -1.19 4.72
C SER A 72 2.95 -0.74 3.49
N THR A 73 2.79 -1.60 2.50
CA THR A 73 2.00 -1.33 1.29
C THR A 73 0.53 -1.05 1.61
N GLN A 74 -0.08 -1.89 2.45
CA GLN A 74 -1.48 -1.71 2.88
C GLN A 74 -1.67 -0.41 3.68
N ALA A 75 -0.72 -0.06 4.54
CA ALA A 75 -0.75 1.19 5.30
C ALA A 75 -0.71 2.42 4.37
N ILE A 76 0.12 2.37 3.32
CA ILE A 76 0.20 3.44 2.31
C ILE A 76 -1.13 3.55 1.55
N ILE A 77 -1.70 2.44 1.07
CA ILE A 77 -2.99 2.43 0.37
C ILE A 77 -4.10 2.97 1.26
N LYS A 78 -4.17 2.53 2.51
CA LYS A 78 -5.15 3.03 3.48
C LYS A 78 -5.02 4.53 3.73
N ARG A 79 -3.79 5.05 3.80
CA ARG A 79 -3.51 6.48 3.93
C ARG A 79 -3.95 7.26 2.69
N ILE A 80 -3.74 6.73 1.49
CA ILE A 80 -4.21 7.33 0.23
C ILE A 80 -5.74 7.41 0.21
N ASN A 81 -6.44 6.31 0.50
CA ASN A 81 -7.89 6.26 0.48
C ASN A 81 -8.49 7.22 1.51
N ARG A 82 -7.96 7.24 2.72
CA ARG A 82 -8.37 8.20 3.75
C ARG A 82 -8.19 9.64 3.29
N TYR A 83 -7.04 9.97 2.69
CA TYR A 83 -6.81 11.32 2.18
C TYR A 83 -7.82 11.70 1.10
N ILE A 84 -8.19 10.77 0.21
CA ILE A 84 -9.24 11.01 -0.80
C ILE A 84 -10.59 11.30 -0.13
N GLU A 85 -10.99 10.51 0.85
CA GLU A 85 -12.25 10.68 1.59
C GLU A 85 -12.30 12.01 2.36
N ASP A 86 -11.20 12.35 3.06
CA ASP A 86 -11.11 13.58 3.86
C ASP A 86 -11.06 14.85 2.99
N ASN A 87 -10.65 14.75 1.71
CA ASN A 87 -10.46 15.88 0.82
C ASN A 87 -11.40 15.88 -0.39
N VAL A 88 -12.48 15.10 -0.36
CA VAL A 88 -13.40 14.96 -1.50
C VAL A 88 -14.04 16.29 -1.91
N GLU A 89 -14.20 17.23 -0.99
CA GLU A 89 -14.72 18.60 -1.22
C GLU A 89 -13.63 19.57 -1.73
N ASN A 90 -12.37 19.16 -1.70
CA ASN A 90 -11.29 20.03 -2.13
C ASN A 90 -11.14 20.02 -3.64
N TYR A 91 -11.17 21.20 -4.26
CA TYR A 91 -10.93 21.39 -5.70
C TYR A 91 -9.57 20.83 -6.17
N ASP A 92 -8.56 20.94 -5.31
CA ASP A 92 -7.19 20.50 -5.61
C ASP A 92 -6.96 18.98 -5.46
N LEU A 93 -8.01 18.21 -5.09
CA LEU A 93 -7.88 16.76 -5.00
C LEU A 93 -7.53 16.15 -6.36
N SER A 94 -6.28 15.76 -6.50
CA SER A 94 -5.68 15.28 -7.75
C SER A 94 -4.57 14.27 -7.47
N LEU A 95 -4.16 13.55 -8.52
CA LEU A 95 -2.99 12.68 -8.48
C LEU A 95 -1.74 13.40 -7.97
N THR A 96 -1.57 14.68 -8.36
CA THR A 96 -0.43 15.50 -7.94
C THR A 96 -0.47 15.81 -6.43
N ALA A 97 -1.65 16.09 -5.88
CA ALA A 97 -1.83 16.32 -4.44
C ALA A 97 -1.51 15.05 -3.64
N LEU A 98 -2.00 13.89 -4.10
CA LEU A 98 -1.70 12.59 -3.49
C LEU A 98 -0.21 12.22 -3.58
N ALA A 99 0.43 12.52 -4.71
CA ALA A 99 1.86 12.31 -4.88
C ALA A 99 2.68 13.17 -3.90
N ARG A 100 2.30 14.43 -3.71
CA ARG A 100 2.91 15.33 -2.72
C ARG A 100 2.71 14.83 -1.29
N MET A 101 1.51 14.36 -0.96
CA MET A 101 1.19 13.82 0.38
C MET A 101 1.97 12.56 0.70
N THR A 102 2.19 11.68 -0.29
CA THR A 102 2.93 10.42 -0.11
C THR A 102 4.44 10.56 -0.24
N GLY A 103 4.94 11.66 -0.83
CA GLY A 103 6.34 11.84 -1.20
C GLY A 103 6.74 11.07 -2.48
N PHE A 104 5.76 10.48 -3.18
CA PHE A 104 6.03 9.71 -4.40
C PHE A 104 5.97 10.58 -5.66
N ASN A 105 6.67 10.14 -6.71
CA ASN A 105 6.45 10.66 -8.04
C ASN A 105 5.03 10.27 -8.53
N PRO A 106 4.26 11.16 -9.21
CA PRO A 106 2.90 10.88 -9.67
C PRO A 106 2.77 9.62 -10.53
N SER A 107 3.71 9.39 -11.45
CA SER A 107 3.72 8.20 -12.31
C SER A 107 3.94 6.92 -11.51
N TYR A 108 4.86 6.95 -10.54
CA TYR A 108 5.10 5.84 -9.63
C TYR A 108 3.86 5.56 -8.76
N LEU A 109 3.27 6.60 -8.16
CA LEU A 109 2.08 6.47 -7.32
C LEU A 109 0.92 5.83 -8.07
N SER A 110 0.65 6.28 -9.30
CA SER A 110 -0.41 5.72 -10.16
C SER A 110 -0.17 4.23 -10.45
N ARG A 111 1.06 3.86 -10.79
CA ARG A 111 1.45 2.46 -11.03
C ARG A 111 1.37 1.62 -9.75
N PHE A 112 1.93 2.13 -8.65
CA PHE A 112 1.90 1.49 -7.33
C PHE A 112 0.47 1.18 -6.89
N TYR A 113 -0.42 2.17 -6.93
CA TYR A 113 -1.81 2.01 -6.54
C TYR A 113 -2.51 0.95 -7.42
N ARG A 114 -2.32 1.02 -8.75
CA ARG A 114 -2.93 0.07 -9.68
C ARG A 114 -2.44 -1.37 -9.48
N ILE A 115 -1.15 -1.58 -9.24
CA ILE A 115 -0.58 -2.92 -9.01
C ILE A 115 -1.18 -3.53 -7.74
N ASN A 116 -1.31 -2.74 -6.68
CA ASN A 116 -1.70 -3.25 -5.36
C ASN A 116 -3.21 -3.30 -5.13
N THR A 117 -4.02 -2.53 -5.88
CA THR A 117 -5.49 -2.49 -5.73
C THR A 117 -6.26 -3.00 -6.94
N GLY A 118 -5.61 -3.16 -8.07
CA GLY A 118 -6.24 -3.47 -9.36
C GLY A 118 -6.96 -2.29 -10.01
N LYS A 119 -7.12 -1.15 -9.31
CA LYS A 119 -7.86 0.03 -9.77
C LYS A 119 -6.93 1.18 -10.13
N LYS A 120 -7.35 2.03 -11.06
CA LYS A 120 -6.63 3.29 -11.30
C LYS A 120 -6.94 4.28 -10.17
N LEU A 121 -5.93 5.05 -9.77
CA LEU A 121 -6.09 6.05 -8.72
C LEU A 121 -7.05 7.19 -9.13
N SER A 122 -7.07 7.55 -10.42
CA SER A 122 -8.08 8.48 -10.97
C SER A 122 -9.50 7.99 -10.77
N ASP A 123 -9.75 6.71 -11.03
CA ASP A 123 -11.08 6.12 -10.92
C ASP A 123 -11.53 6.07 -9.45
N GLN A 124 -10.58 5.88 -8.51
CA GLN A 124 -10.86 5.94 -7.08
C GLN A 124 -11.23 7.35 -6.62
N ILE A 125 -10.57 8.39 -7.15
CA ILE A 125 -10.93 9.80 -6.89
C ILE A 125 -12.33 10.10 -7.45
N ASP A 126 -12.59 9.70 -8.69
CA ASP A 126 -13.87 9.88 -9.36
C ASP A 126 -15.01 9.18 -8.60
N GLU A 127 -14.77 7.95 -8.13
CA GLU A 127 -15.74 7.18 -7.33
C GLU A 127 -16.04 7.90 -6.01
N ALA A 128 -15.04 8.38 -5.28
CA ALA A 128 -15.23 9.11 -4.04
C ALA A 128 -16.06 10.40 -4.25
N LYS A 129 -15.73 11.18 -5.28
CA LYS A 129 -16.50 12.38 -5.67
C LYS A 129 -17.94 12.04 -6.05
N LEU A 130 -18.15 10.94 -6.77
CA LEU A 130 -19.47 10.48 -7.17
C LEU A 130 -20.33 10.08 -5.96
N GLN A 131 -19.77 9.31 -5.03
CA GLN A 131 -20.48 8.89 -3.82
C GLN A 131 -20.84 10.10 -2.94
N HIS A 132 -19.92 11.06 -2.83
CA HIS A 132 -20.20 12.30 -2.09
C HIS A 132 -21.31 13.12 -2.77
N ALA A 133 -21.25 13.27 -4.11
CA ALA A 133 -22.28 13.94 -4.90
C ALA A 133 -23.66 13.31 -4.71
N LYS A 134 -23.75 11.97 -4.77
CA LYS A 134 -25.01 11.25 -4.56
C LYS A 134 -25.62 11.54 -3.19
N LYS A 135 -24.80 11.60 -2.13
CA LYS A 135 -25.27 11.94 -0.78
C LYS A 135 -25.85 13.37 -0.73
N LEU A 136 -25.14 14.34 -1.32
CA LEU A 136 -25.60 15.73 -1.34
C LEU A 136 -26.89 15.90 -2.15
N ILE A 137 -27.00 15.23 -3.30
CA ILE A 137 -28.20 15.25 -4.13
C ILE A 137 -29.40 14.64 -3.39
N ALA A 138 -29.20 13.50 -2.71
CA ALA A 138 -30.26 12.87 -1.90
C ALA A 138 -30.75 13.77 -0.75
N GLN A 139 -29.89 14.64 -0.22
CA GLN A 139 -30.23 15.66 0.78
C GLN A 139 -30.97 16.87 0.20
N GLY A 140 -31.20 16.91 -1.11
CA GLY A 140 -31.90 18.03 -1.79
C GLY A 140 -31.00 19.22 -2.07
N GLU A 141 -29.70 19.09 -2.02
CA GLU A 141 -28.75 20.16 -2.35
C GLU A 141 -28.87 20.59 -3.81
N LEU A 142 -28.75 21.89 -4.06
CA LEU A 142 -28.78 22.45 -5.41
C LEU A 142 -27.56 21.94 -6.21
N VAL A 143 -27.76 21.62 -7.48
CA VAL A 143 -26.70 21.13 -8.38
C VAL A 143 -25.48 22.04 -8.43
N LYS A 144 -25.67 23.36 -8.30
CA LYS A 144 -24.57 24.33 -8.20
C LYS A 144 -23.70 24.10 -6.97
N ASN A 145 -24.34 23.93 -5.81
CA ASN A 145 -23.64 23.69 -4.55
C ASN A 145 -22.92 22.33 -4.56
N VAL A 146 -23.59 21.29 -5.11
CA VAL A 146 -22.97 19.96 -5.26
C VAL A 146 -21.74 20.03 -6.14
N ALA A 147 -21.78 20.75 -7.25
CA ALA A 147 -20.62 20.93 -8.12
C ALA A 147 -19.45 21.59 -7.39
N GLU A 148 -19.70 22.64 -6.63
CA GLU A 148 -18.71 23.36 -5.83
C GLU A 148 -18.12 22.46 -4.74
N ARG A 149 -18.97 21.79 -3.96
CA ARG A 149 -18.56 20.90 -2.85
C ARG A 149 -17.88 19.60 -3.31
N THR A 150 -18.01 19.23 -4.57
CA THR A 150 -17.30 18.09 -5.16
C THR A 150 -16.07 18.48 -5.99
N GLY A 151 -15.70 19.78 -5.91
CA GLY A 151 -14.48 20.29 -6.53
C GLY A 151 -14.55 20.39 -8.06
N PHE A 152 -15.72 20.69 -8.62
CA PHE A 152 -15.85 20.98 -10.04
C PHE A 152 -15.86 22.49 -10.31
N ALA A 153 -15.15 22.90 -11.37
CA ALA A 153 -15.03 24.29 -11.78
C ALA A 153 -16.37 24.91 -12.24
N SER A 154 -17.34 24.10 -12.65
CA SER A 154 -18.66 24.56 -13.08
C SER A 154 -19.73 23.47 -12.91
N PRO A 155 -21.01 23.89 -12.73
CA PRO A 155 -22.14 22.94 -12.72
C PRO A 155 -22.24 22.10 -13.97
N SER A 156 -21.91 22.66 -15.13
CA SER A 156 -21.94 21.93 -16.42
C SER A 156 -20.94 20.80 -16.45
N ALA A 157 -19.70 21.03 -15.98
CA ALA A 157 -18.67 19.99 -15.87
C ALA A 157 -19.11 18.87 -14.92
N PHE A 158 -19.71 19.23 -13.79
CA PHE A 158 -20.26 18.27 -12.83
C PHE A 158 -21.41 17.44 -13.45
N ILE A 159 -22.37 18.07 -14.14
CA ILE A 159 -23.50 17.36 -14.76
C ILE A 159 -22.98 16.34 -15.77
N LEU A 160 -21.99 16.69 -16.60
CA LEU A 160 -21.37 15.78 -17.55
C LEU A 160 -20.67 14.61 -16.86
N PHE A 161 -19.89 14.89 -15.82
CA PHE A 161 -19.23 13.88 -14.99
C PHE A 161 -20.25 12.91 -14.37
N PHE A 162 -21.27 13.46 -13.71
CA PHE A 162 -22.30 12.66 -13.05
C PHE A 162 -23.07 11.77 -14.03
N LYS A 163 -23.51 12.34 -15.17
CA LYS A 163 -24.21 11.57 -16.22
C LYS A 163 -23.33 10.49 -16.83
N ARG A 164 -22.03 10.77 -17.06
CA ARG A 164 -21.09 9.78 -17.60
C ARG A 164 -20.94 8.57 -16.66
N ASN A 165 -20.94 8.80 -15.35
CA ASN A 165 -20.69 7.76 -14.35
C ASN A 165 -21.96 7.05 -13.86
N THR A 166 -23.16 7.68 -13.98
CA THR A 166 -24.43 7.11 -13.48
C THR A 166 -25.43 6.79 -14.60
N GLY A 167 -25.21 7.31 -15.79
CA GLY A 167 -26.16 7.19 -16.92
C GLY A 167 -27.29 8.23 -16.88
N VAL A 168 -27.53 8.92 -15.74
CA VAL A 168 -28.63 9.86 -15.57
C VAL A 168 -28.12 11.23 -15.09
N THR A 169 -28.93 12.27 -15.27
CA THR A 169 -28.59 13.60 -14.74
C THR A 169 -28.79 13.66 -13.23
N PRO A 170 -28.11 14.58 -12.50
CA PRO A 170 -28.32 14.78 -11.07
C PRO A 170 -29.79 14.99 -10.68
N ARG A 171 -30.56 15.72 -11.50
CA ARG A 171 -31.98 15.96 -11.29
C ARG A 171 -32.81 14.66 -11.42
N GLN A 172 -32.57 13.89 -12.48
CA GLN A 172 -33.24 12.60 -12.67
C GLN A 172 -32.90 11.61 -11.54
N TYR A 173 -31.67 11.62 -11.06
CA TYR A 173 -31.26 10.83 -9.91
C TYR A 173 -32.03 11.21 -8.64
N PHE A 174 -32.15 12.50 -8.33
CA PHE A 174 -32.93 13.00 -7.19
C PHE A 174 -34.41 12.60 -7.29
N GLU A 175 -35.00 12.73 -8.48
CA GLU A 175 -36.40 12.36 -8.72
C GLU A 175 -36.65 10.86 -8.57
N SER A 176 -35.66 10.00 -8.87
CA SER A 176 -35.74 8.55 -8.68
C SER A 176 -35.63 8.12 -7.22
N GLU A 177 -34.71 8.74 -6.47
CA GLU A 177 -34.52 8.46 -5.03
C GLU A 177 -35.76 8.87 -4.19
N ASN A 178 -36.43 9.96 -4.55
CA ASN A 178 -37.60 10.45 -3.82
C ASN A 178 -38.93 9.77 -4.22
N LYS A 179 -38.91 8.85 -5.19
CA LYS A 179 -40.08 8.05 -5.57
C LYS A 179 -40.10 6.64 -4.95
N SER A 180 -39.06 6.28 -4.25
CA SER A 180 -38.91 4.97 -3.54
C SER A 180 -39.22 5.12 -2.08
#